data_2b89ffaa1f4618feee61c40605ae5a0d
#
_entry.id   2b89ffaa1f4618feee61c40605ae5a0d
#
_cell.length_a   1.000
_cell.length_b   1.000
_cell.length_c   1.000
_cell.angle_alpha   90.00
_cell.angle_beta   90.00
_cell.angle_gamma   90.00
#
_symmetry.space_group_name_H-M   'P 1'
#
loop_
_entity.id
_entity.type
_entity.pdbx_description
1 polymer ?
#
loop_
_entity_poly.entity_id
_entity_poly.type
_entity_poly.pdbx_seq_one_letter_code
_entity_poly.pdbx_strand_id
1 'polypeptide(L)'
;MTTLHDLDLRQLEAFATVISAGSVTAAAKALDRSQSSVSRLIQELEQSLGYPLFIRNGPRIHPTEEALQLHQYVQKALLSLQQIRLRANEIGHQQHRPLSIAATPALAAGLLPQALALLGLQNKVQIVSQSAEQTAHAVITAEADLGLCSLPLEHHAVDLHWIGQSRCVVALPENDPLASEELIAIASLAGRRMIVPWSPLRLRGRFEKALKKLKVPPQETIETNSSANILACVRAGLGVAILEPVTAWGMPLEGVAIRSLEEEIPYFFGVITPQGRQLSAAAHSLVEALEQAATDLLPAFQRLPASEHQRVMKLINND
;
A
#
# COMPACT_ATOMS: atom_id res chain seq x y z
N MET A 1 5.95 31.33 15.64
CA MET A 1 4.81 30.50 15.17
C MET A 1 4.30 31.17 13.91
N THR A 2 4.68 30.66 12.74
CA THR A 2 4.21 31.12 11.45
C THR A 2 2.75 30.68 11.34
N THR A 3 1.85 31.62 11.28
CA THR A 3 0.42 31.33 11.17
C THR A 3 0.11 30.85 9.75
N LEU A 4 -0.70 29.78 9.60
CA LEU A 4 -1.17 29.23 8.32
C LEU A 4 -1.89 30.27 7.40
N HIS A 5 -1.97 31.53 7.84
CA HIS A 5 -2.62 32.64 7.11
C HIS A 5 -1.83 33.15 5.89
N ASP A 6 -0.57 32.73 5.73
CA ASP A 6 0.31 33.29 4.71
C ASP A 6 0.34 32.53 3.37
N LEU A 7 -0.32 31.36 3.27
CA LEU A 7 -0.37 30.57 2.04
C LEU A 7 -1.78 30.53 1.44
N ASP A 8 -2.00 31.19 0.29
CA ASP A 8 -3.26 31.14 -0.44
C ASP A 8 -3.31 29.92 -1.37
N LEU A 9 -4.42 29.18 -1.36
CA LEU A 9 -4.64 28.05 -2.24
C LEU A 9 -4.42 28.39 -3.73
N ARG A 10 -4.84 29.57 -4.15
CA ARG A 10 -4.68 30.05 -5.54
C ARG A 10 -3.20 30.21 -5.92
N GLN A 11 -2.35 30.58 -4.97
CA GLN A 11 -0.90 30.69 -5.18
C GLN A 11 -0.30 29.28 -5.34
N LEU A 12 -0.72 28.32 -4.52
CA LEU A 12 -0.27 26.92 -4.60
C LEU A 12 -0.74 26.25 -5.90
N GLU A 13 -1.97 26.51 -6.35
CA GLU A 13 -2.49 26.02 -7.63
C GLU A 13 -1.69 26.63 -8.80
N ALA A 14 -1.44 27.94 -8.78
CA ALA A 14 -0.66 28.61 -9.80
C ALA A 14 0.76 28.05 -9.88
N PHE A 15 1.42 27.87 -8.74
CA PHE A 15 2.74 27.29 -8.63
C PHE A 15 2.83 25.87 -9.20
N ALA A 16 1.95 24.96 -8.75
CA ALA A 16 1.92 23.60 -9.24
C ALA A 16 1.64 23.52 -10.76
N THR A 17 0.75 24.38 -11.24
CA THR A 17 0.42 24.44 -12.67
C THR A 17 1.57 24.98 -13.50
N VAL A 18 2.34 25.98 -13.02
CA VAL A 18 3.52 26.51 -13.72
C VAL A 18 4.60 25.44 -13.84
N ILE A 19 4.85 24.65 -12.80
CA ILE A 19 5.81 23.54 -12.87
C ILE A 19 5.35 22.48 -13.90
N SER A 20 4.09 22.08 -13.84
CA SER A 20 3.55 21.04 -14.73
C SER A 20 3.48 21.48 -16.19
N ALA A 21 3.13 22.75 -16.45
CA ALA A 21 2.99 23.30 -17.80
C ALA A 21 4.33 23.81 -18.40
N GLY A 22 5.38 23.95 -17.60
CA GLY A 22 6.71 24.41 -18.01
C GLY A 22 6.79 25.89 -18.41
N SER A 23 5.68 26.64 -18.36
CA SER A 23 5.67 28.08 -18.63
C SER A 23 4.48 28.80 -17.97
N VAL A 24 4.67 30.07 -17.60
CA VAL A 24 3.61 30.91 -17.02
C VAL A 24 2.45 31.11 -18.00
N THR A 25 2.75 31.24 -19.29
CA THR A 25 1.73 31.42 -20.34
C THR A 25 0.85 30.17 -20.49
N ALA A 26 1.45 28.96 -20.49
CA ALA A 26 0.70 27.71 -20.56
C ALA A 26 -0.12 27.49 -19.29
N ALA A 27 0.45 27.79 -18.12
CA ALA A 27 -0.26 27.74 -16.85
C ALA A 27 -1.45 28.70 -16.79
N ALA A 28 -1.29 29.93 -17.29
CA ALA A 28 -2.36 30.91 -17.36
C ALA A 28 -3.54 30.40 -18.20
N LYS A 29 -3.25 29.79 -19.36
CA LYS A 29 -4.26 29.15 -20.20
C LYS A 29 -4.95 27.99 -19.50
N ALA A 30 -4.19 27.13 -18.80
CA ALA A 30 -4.74 25.98 -18.08
C ALA A 30 -5.65 26.39 -16.89
N LEU A 31 -5.36 27.53 -16.24
CA LEU A 31 -6.11 28.08 -15.12
C LEU A 31 -7.22 29.05 -15.51
N ASP A 32 -7.41 29.30 -16.80
CA ASP A 32 -8.33 30.32 -17.34
C ASP A 32 -8.11 31.71 -16.71
N ARG A 33 -6.82 32.13 -16.65
CA ARG A 33 -6.38 33.39 -16.06
C ARG A 33 -5.45 34.15 -17.01
N SER A 34 -5.23 35.44 -16.72
CA SER A 34 -4.23 36.20 -17.42
C SER A 34 -2.80 35.83 -16.97
N GLN A 35 -1.82 35.91 -17.84
CA GLN A 35 -0.41 35.67 -17.55
C GLN A 35 0.08 36.58 -16.39
N SER A 36 -0.34 37.85 -16.38
CA SER A 36 0.00 38.80 -15.32
C SER A 36 -0.56 38.36 -13.96
N SER A 37 -1.77 37.79 -13.93
CA SER A 37 -2.39 37.27 -12.70
C SER A 37 -1.59 36.07 -12.14
N VAL A 38 -1.21 35.10 -13.02
CA VAL A 38 -0.39 33.95 -12.59
C VAL A 38 0.97 34.39 -12.13
N SER A 39 1.65 35.30 -12.86
CA SER A 39 2.96 35.84 -12.44
C SER A 39 2.88 36.51 -11.07
N ARG A 40 1.81 37.26 -10.81
CA ARG A 40 1.61 37.92 -9.50
C ARG A 40 1.41 36.89 -8.39
N LEU A 41 0.63 35.84 -8.58
CA LEU A 41 0.42 34.79 -7.58
C LEU A 41 1.74 34.07 -7.24
N ILE A 42 2.60 33.82 -8.23
CA ILE A 42 3.93 33.26 -8.00
C ILE A 42 4.80 34.20 -7.18
N GLN A 43 4.86 35.50 -7.55
CA GLN A 43 5.64 36.49 -6.82
C GLN A 43 5.18 36.64 -5.37
N GLU A 44 3.87 36.66 -5.13
CA GLU A 44 3.32 36.72 -3.78
C GLU A 44 3.69 35.48 -2.96
N LEU A 45 3.69 34.27 -3.58
CA LEU A 45 4.13 33.05 -2.93
C LEU A 45 5.62 33.09 -2.59
N GLU A 46 6.49 33.52 -3.53
CA GLU A 46 7.92 33.67 -3.31
C GLU A 46 8.22 34.69 -2.17
N GLN A 47 7.46 35.77 -2.11
CA GLN A 47 7.58 36.75 -1.02
C GLN A 47 7.18 36.18 0.33
N SER A 48 6.10 35.40 0.40
CA SER A 48 5.67 34.77 1.65
C SER A 48 6.63 33.69 2.13
N LEU A 49 7.28 32.97 1.20
CA LEU A 49 8.26 31.94 1.50
C LEU A 49 9.66 32.48 1.81
N GLY A 50 9.99 33.68 1.29
CA GLY A 50 11.29 34.30 1.47
C GLY A 50 12.40 33.78 0.56
N TYR A 51 12.07 32.97 -0.45
CA TYR A 51 13.03 32.47 -1.44
C TYR A 51 12.38 32.32 -2.82
N PRO A 52 13.17 32.39 -3.91
CA PRO A 52 12.65 32.22 -5.27
C PRO A 52 12.31 30.76 -5.57
N LEU A 53 11.19 30.56 -6.25
CA LEU A 53 10.76 29.24 -6.75
C LEU A 53 11.18 29.03 -8.21
N PHE A 54 11.39 30.12 -8.93
CA PHE A 54 11.74 30.05 -10.35
C PHE A 54 12.91 30.97 -10.71
N ILE A 55 13.76 30.48 -11.61
CA ILE A 55 14.85 31.23 -12.22
C ILE A 55 14.50 31.51 -13.68
N ARG A 56 14.68 32.76 -14.11
CA ARG A 56 14.49 33.15 -15.51
C ARG A 56 15.79 33.01 -16.27
N ASN A 57 15.83 32.11 -17.24
CA ASN A 57 16.93 32.03 -18.22
C ASN A 57 16.38 32.39 -19.61
N GLY A 58 16.45 33.67 -19.96
CA GLY A 58 15.84 34.22 -21.18
C GLY A 58 14.29 34.07 -21.14
N PRO A 59 13.68 33.54 -22.24
CA PRO A 59 12.23 33.37 -22.32
C PRO A 59 11.68 32.15 -21.52
N ARG A 60 12.54 31.33 -20.98
CA ARG A 60 12.16 30.11 -20.22
C ARG A 60 12.26 30.33 -18.74
N ILE A 61 11.32 29.71 -18.04
CA ILE A 61 11.29 29.65 -16.57
C ILE A 61 11.70 28.24 -16.13
N HIS A 62 12.62 28.16 -15.18
CA HIS A 62 13.08 26.88 -14.61
C HIS A 62 12.81 26.87 -13.12
N PRO A 63 12.26 25.78 -12.56
CA PRO A 63 12.09 25.64 -11.13
C PRO A 63 13.44 25.54 -10.43
N THR A 64 13.54 26.11 -9.23
CA THR A 64 14.68 25.92 -8.32
C THR A 64 14.61 24.52 -7.68
N GLU A 65 15.65 24.10 -6.98
CA GLU A 65 15.64 22.83 -6.24
C GLU A 65 14.61 22.87 -5.09
N GLU A 66 14.50 24.00 -4.41
CA GLU A 66 13.50 24.28 -3.38
C GLU A 66 12.08 24.18 -3.95
N ALA A 67 11.86 24.69 -5.16
CA ALA A 67 10.57 24.57 -5.82
C ALA A 67 10.20 23.10 -6.10
N LEU A 68 11.14 22.28 -6.56
CA LEU A 68 10.88 20.85 -6.82
C LEU A 68 10.55 20.10 -5.54
N GLN A 69 11.24 20.41 -4.44
CA GLN A 69 10.94 19.83 -3.12
C GLN A 69 9.55 20.27 -2.64
N LEU A 70 9.26 21.57 -2.68
CA LEU A 70 7.96 22.12 -2.26
C LEU A 70 6.81 21.56 -3.10
N HIS A 71 7.01 21.36 -4.39
CA HIS A 71 6.00 20.87 -5.32
C HIS A 71 5.41 19.53 -4.89
N GLN A 72 6.22 18.62 -4.34
CA GLN A 72 5.74 17.31 -3.86
C GLN A 72 4.72 17.45 -2.72
N TYR A 73 4.93 18.40 -1.81
CA TYR A 73 4.00 18.67 -0.71
C TYR A 73 2.75 19.41 -1.19
N VAL A 74 2.92 20.39 -2.08
CA VAL A 74 1.80 21.14 -2.66
C VAL A 74 0.89 20.23 -3.46
N GLN A 75 1.42 19.32 -4.26
CA GLN A 75 0.60 18.33 -5.00
C GLN A 75 -0.25 17.48 -4.05
N LYS A 76 0.33 16.97 -2.96
CA LYS A 76 -0.40 16.19 -1.96
C LYS A 76 -1.55 17.01 -1.33
N ALA A 77 -1.27 18.26 -0.99
CA ALA A 77 -2.29 19.15 -0.41
C ALA A 77 -3.44 19.45 -1.39
N LEU A 78 -3.12 19.73 -2.66
CA LEU A 78 -4.12 19.99 -3.70
C LEU A 78 -4.99 18.75 -3.99
N LEU A 79 -4.39 17.56 -4.01
CA LEU A 79 -5.13 16.30 -4.14
C LEU A 79 -6.07 16.10 -2.96
N SER A 80 -5.64 16.37 -1.73
CA SER A 80 -6.49 16.27 -0.53
C SER A 80 -7.67 17.25 -0.58
N LEU A 81 -7.47 18.47 -1.07
CA LEU A 81 -8.54 19.44 -1.25
C LEU A 81 -9.54 19.02 -2.34
N GLN A 82 -9.05 18.41 -3.44
CA GLN A 82 -9.94 17.82 -4.44
C GLN A 82 -10.80 16.70 -3.86
N GLN A 83 -10.22 15.85 -3.02
CA GLN A 83 -10.97 14.80 -2.30
C GLN A 83 -12.04 15.37 -1.38
N ILE A 84 -11.72 16.44 -0.62
CA ILE A 84 -12.73 17.14 0.20
C ILE A 84 -13.90 17.64 -0.67
N ARG A 85 -13.62 18.23 -1.82
CA ARG A 85 -14.62 18.74 -2.75
C ARG A 85 -15.51 17.63 -3.32
N LEU A 86 -14.90 16.53 -3.74
CA LEU A 86 -15.63 15.34 -4.20
C LEU A 86 -16.53 14.80 -3.08
N ARG A 87 -15.98 14.73 -1.86
CA ARG A 87 -16.70 14.24 -0.69
C ARG A 87 -17.88 15.13 -0.30
N ALA A 88 -17.71 16.45 -0.34
CA ALA A 88 -18.79 17.38 -0.08
C ALA A 88 -19.94 17.23 -1.10
N ASN A 89 -19.62 17.01 -2.36
CA ASN A 89 -20.61 16.74 -3.41
C ASN A 89 -21.37 15.43 -3.17
N GLU A 90 -20.66 14.35 -2.80
CA GLU A 90 -21.26 13.05 -2.48
C GLU A 90 -22.24 13.15 -1.30
N ILE A 91 -21.85 13.86 -0.24
CA ILE A 91 -22.70 14.10 0.94
C ILE A 91 -23.98 14.86 0.54
N GLY A 92 -23.85 15.85 -0.35
CA GLY A 92 -24.99 16.69 -0.78
C GLY A 92 -26.00 15.96 -1.68
N HIS A 93 -25.59 14.91 -2.40
CA HIS A 93 -26.43 14.27 -3.42
C HIS A 93 -27.02 12.92 -3.01
N GLN A 94 -26.81 12.44 -1.77
CA GLN A 94 -27.27 11.13 -1.26
C GLN A 94 -27.05 9.95 -2.25
N GLN A 95 -26.13 10.08 -3.19
CA GLN A 95 -25.78 9.00 -4.12
C GLN A 95 -25.14 7.85 -3.33
N HIS A 96 -25.48 6.62 -3.68
CA HIS A 96 -24.87 5.43 -3.10
C HIS A 96 -23.34 5.51 -3.23
N ARG A 97 -22.70 5.83 -2.11
CA ARG A 97 -21.25 5.91 -2.04
C ARG A 97 -20.66 4.56 -2.42
N PRO A 98 -19.62 4.52 -3.30
CA PRO A 98 -18.91 3.29 -3.53
C PRO A 98 -18.33 2.78 -2.21
N LEU A 99 -18.34 1.47 -2.01
CA LEU A 99 -17.60 0.85 -0.92
C LEU A 99 -16.10 1.05 -1.19
N SER A 100 -15.44 1.88 -0.39
CA SER A 100 -14.02 2.22 -0.56
C SER A 100 -13.17 1.34 0.33
N ILE A 101 -12.23 0.60 -0.27
CA ILE A 101 -11.38 -0.37 0.39
C ILE A 101 -9.92 -0.01 0.13
N ALA A 102 -9.16 0.18 1.19
CA ALA A 102 -7.71 0.31 1.13
C ALA A 102 -7.06 -1.01 1.54
N ALA A 103 -6.04 -1.46 0.82
CA ALA A 103 -5.39 -2.72 1.17
C ALA A 103 -3.91 -2.73 0.82
N THR A 104 -3.13 -3.53 1.56
CA THR A 104 -1.75 -3.82 1.13
C THR A 104 -1.75 -4.64 -0.16
N PRO A 105 -0.75 -4.48 -1.05
CA PRO A 105 -0.79 -5.05 -2.40
C PRO A 105 -1.10 -6.55 -2.44
N ALA A 106 -0.51 -7.34 -1.56
CA ALA A 106 -0.76 -8.77 -1.47
C ALA A 106 -2.23 -9.09 -1.19
N LEU A 107 -2.82 -8.40 -0.20
CA LEU A 107 -4.21 -8.60 0.21
C LEU A 107 -5.20 -8.04 -0.82
N ALA A 108 -4.86 -6.91 -1.44
CA ALA A 108 -5.67 -6.31 -2.50
C ALA A 108 -5.80 -7.20 -3.74
N ALA A 109 -4.73 -7.91 -4.11
CA ALA A 109 -4.69 -8.74 -5.30
C ALA A 109 -5.02 -10.21 -5.00
N GLY A 110 -4.57 -10.76 -3.86
CA GLY A 110 -4.69 -12.18 -3.57
C GLY A 110 -5.94 -12.59 -2.79
N LEU A 111 -6.46 -11.74 -1.89
CA LEU A 111 -7.59 -12.11 -1.02
C LEU A 111 -8.88 -11.36 -1.36
N LEU A 112 -8.79 -10.05 -1.54
CA LEU A 112 -9.96 -9.20 -1.71
C LEU A 112 -10.85 -9.58 -2.90
N PRO A 113 -10.33 -9.95 -4.10
CA PRO A 113 -11.16 -10.37 -5.22
C PRO A 113 -12.03 -11.59 -4.89
N GLN A 114 -11.50 -12.56 -4.14
CA GLN A 114 -12.25 -13.75 -3.73
C GLN A 114 -13.41 -13.38 -2.80
N ALA A 115 -13.15 -12.52 -1.82
CA ALA A 115 -14.19 -12.05 -0.91
C ALA A 115 -15.28 -11.25 -1.64
N LEU A 116 -14.92 -10.42 -2.60
CA LEU A 116 -15.88 -9.66 -3.40
C LEU A 116 -16.73 -10.58 -4.31
N ALA A 117 -16.13 -11.65 -4.84
CA ALA A 117 -16.85 -12.64 -5.63
C ALA A 117 -17.91 -13.39 -4.79
N LEU A 118 -17.61 -13.72 -3.54
CA LEU A 118 -18.56 -14.32 -2.60
C LEU A 118 -19.78 -13.44 -2.33
N LEU A 119 -19.57 -12.11 -2.29
CA LEU A 119 -20.66 -11.16 -2.00
C LEU A 119 -21.60 -10.92 -3.17
N GLY A 120 -21.19 -11.17 -4.41
CA GLY A 120 -22.01 -10.84 -5.59
C GLY A 120 -22.42 -9.37 -5.63
N LEU A 121 -21.56 -8.45 -5.16
CA LEU A 121 -21.87 -7.03 -5.00
C LEU A 121 -22.33 -6.37 -6.30
N GLN A 122 -23.50 -5.74 -6.26
CA GLN A 122 -24.00 -4.88 -7.35
C GLN A 122 -23.60 -3.41 -7.17
N ASN A 123 -23.03 -3.05 -6.04
CA ASN A 123 -22.63 -1.69 -5.72
C ASN A 123 -21.24 -1.38 -6.31
N LYS A 124 -21.01 -0.10 -6.62
CA LYS A 124 -19.68 0.37 -7.02
C LYS A 124 -18.68 0.14 -5.88
N VAL A 125 -17.58 -0.52 -6.18
CA VAL A 125 -16.47 -0.76 -5.26
C VAL A 125 -15.25 -0.02 -5.78
N GLN A 126 -14.51 0.62 -4.87
CA GLN A 126 -13.21 1.23 -5.15
C GLN A 126 -12.15 0.54 -4.31
N ILE A 127 -11.10 0.05 -4.95
CA ILE A 127 -9.96 -0.62 -4.30
C ILE A 127 -8.72 0.25 -4.50
N VAL A 128 -8.05 0.58 -3.40
CA VAL A 128 -6.78 1.31 -3.43
C VAL A 128 -5.69 0.43 -2.82
N SER A 129 -4.69 0.08 -3.63
CA SER A 129 -3.53 -0.70 -3.19
C SER A 129 -2.41 0.23 -2.73
N GLN A 130 -1.96 0.11 -1.47
CA GLN A 130 -1.00 1.03 -0.86
C GLN A 130 -0.29 0.39 0.36
N SER A 131 0.66 1.11 0.98
CA SER A 131 1.35 0.58 2.16
C SER A 131 0.41 0.38 3.36
N ALA A 132 0.83 -0.38 4.37
CA ALA A 132 0.03 -0.60 5.57
C ALA A 132 -0.25 0.71 6.33
N GLU A 133 0.74 1.60 6.41
CA GLU A 133 0.62 2.91 7.03
C GLU A 133 -0.37 3.81 6.27
N GLN A 134 -0.29 3.83 4.94
CA GLN A 134 -1.23 4.57 4.09
C GLN A 134 -2.64 3.99 4.18
N THR A 135 -2.76 2.65 4.27
CA THR A 135 -4.04 1.97 4.46
C THR A 135 -4.69 2.35 5.79
N ALA A 136 -3.91 2.36 6.88
CA ALA A 136 -4.41 2.83 8.16
C ALA A 136 -4.81 4.31 8.11
N HIS A 137 -3.99 5.16 7.48
CA HIS A 137 -4.30 6.57 7.32
C HIS A 137 -5.61 6.80 6.55
N ALA A 138 -5.81 6.10 5.43
CA ALA A 138 -7.03 6.19 4.62
C ALA A 138 -8.28 5.77 5.43
N VAL A 139 -8.15 4.78 6.31
CA VAL A 139 -9.23 4.38 7.22
C VAL A 139 -9.48 5.44 8.28
N ILE A 140 -8.45 5.97 8.93
CA ILE A 140 -8.56 7.00 9.99
C ILE A 140 -9.20 8.29 9.42
N THR A 141 -8.80 8.71 8.22
CA THR A 141 -9.34 9.91 7.55
C THR A 141 -10.69 9.67 6.88
N ALA A 142 -11.25 8.46 6.97
CA ALA A 142 -12.49 8.05 6.32
C ALA A 142 -12.47 8.16 4.77
N GLU A 143 -11.30 8.13 4.16
CA GLU A 143 -11.11 7.96 2.72
C GLU A 143 -11.45 6.52 2.30
N ALA A 144 -11.19 5.55 3.18
CA ALA A 144 -11.63 4.17 3.04
C ALA A 144 -12.64 3.78 4.14
N ASP A 145 -13.61 2.95 3.77
CA ASP A 145 -14.57 2.39 4.72
C ASP A 145 -13.98 1.23 5.51
N LEU A 146 -13.00 0.55 4.91
CA LEU A 146 -12.37 -0.65 5.41
C LEU A 146 -10.94 -0.74 4.91
N GLY A 147 -10.04 -1.24 5.76
CA GLY A 147 -8.65 -1.51 5.42
C GLY A 147 -8.26 -2.97 5.62
N LEU A 148 -7.45 -3.53 4.70
CA LEU A 148 -6.78 -4.81 4.86
C LEU A 148 -5.28 -4.59 4.96
N CYS A 149 -4.68 -5.00 6.08
CA CYS A 149 -3.27 -4.77 6.35
C CYS A 149 -2.53 -6.04 6.73
N SER A 150 -1.31 -6.19 6.20
CA SER A 150 -0.32 -7.06 6.82
C SER A 150 0.08 -6.47 8.18
N LEU A 151 0.22 -7.31 9.18
CA LEU A 151 0.51 -6.91 10.57
C LEU A 151 1.99 -7.16 10.93
N PRO A 152 2.53 -6.38 11.88
CA PRO A 152 1.89 -5.44 12.80
C PRO A 152 1.58 -4.09 12.17
N LEU A 153 0.62 -3.38 12.77
CA LEU A 153 0.25 -2.02 12.41
C LEU A 153 0.36 -1.15 13.68
N GLU A 154 1.14 -0.08 13.62
CA GLU A 154 1.34 0.84 14.75
C GLU A 154 0.34 2.01 14.69
N HIS A 155 -0.95 1.73 14.81
CA HIS A 155 -1.96 2.79 14.88
C HIS A 155 -3.03 2.48 15.93
N HIS A 156 -3.27 3.46 16.82
CA HIS A 156 -4.23 3.36 17.92
C HIS A 156 -5.64 3.88 17.58
N ALA A 157 -5.83 4.43 16.39
CA ALA A 157 -7.08 5.09 15.99
C ALA A 157 -7.93 4.25 15.00
N VAL A 158 -7.73 2.94 14.97
CA VAL A 158 -8.50 2.00 14.16
C VAL A 158 -9.05 0.87 15.04
N ASP A 159 -10.23 0.39 14.70
CA ASP A 159 -10.78 -0.84 15.25
C ASP A 159 -10.31 -2.03 14.41
N LEU A 160 -9.79 -3.05 15.07
CA LEU A 160 -9.33 -4.28 14.46
C LEU A 160 -10.40 -5.36 14.63
N HIS A 161 -11.09 -5.72 13.55
CA HIS A 161 -12.19 -6.68 13.58
C HIS A 161 -11.73 -8.10 13.83
N TRP A 162 -10.67 -8.51 13.12
CA TRP A 162 -10.03 -9.80 13.35
C TRP A 162 -8.58 -9.80 12.86
N ILE A 163 -7.80 -10.71 13.42
CA ILE A 163 -6.47 -11.05 12.97
C ILE A 163 -6.52 -12.46 12.39
N GLY A 164 -6.05 -12.60 11.16
CA GLY A 164 -5.77 -13.87 10.53
C GLY A 164 -4.28 -14.21 10.63
N GLN A 165 -4.01 -15.47 10.88
CA GLN A 165 -2.69 -16.07 10.82
C GLN A 165 -2.69 -17.17 9.75
N SER A 166 -1.63 -17.22 8.96
CA SER A 166 -1.32 -18.33 8.05
C SER A 166 0.21 -18.51 8.00
N ARG A 167 0.69 -19.44 7.19
CA ARG A 167 2.12 -19.77 7.10
C ARG A 167 2.67 -19.30 5.76
N CYS A 168 3.87 -18.71 5.78
CA CYS A 168 4.62 -18.42 4.57
C CYS A 168 4.95 -19.70 3.82
N VAL A 169 5.14 -19.57 2.53
CA VAL A 169 5.42 -20.65 1.58
C VAL A 169 6.68 -20.35 0.79
N VAL A 170 7.21 -21.35 0.10
CA VAL A 170 8.29 -21.17 -0.86
C VAL A 170 7.73 -21.23 -2.28
N ALA A 171 8.19 -20.30 -3.13
CA ALA A 171 7.95 -20.30 -4.57
C ALA A 171 9.23 -20.69 -5.30
N LEU A 172 9.10 -21.63 -6.23
CA LEU A 172 10.16 -22.20 -7.03
C LEU A 172 9.77 -22.18 -8.51
N PRO A 173 10.71 -22.11 -9.45
CA PRO A 173 10.42 -22.47 -10.83
C PRO A 173 9.80 -23.87 -10.89
N GLU A 174 8.81 -24.07 -11.76
CA GLU A 174 8.09 -25.36 -11.84
C GLU A 174 9.02 -26.54 -12.17
N ASN A 175 10.08 -26.30 -12.92
CA ASN A 175 11.10 -27.30 -13.27
C ASN A 175 12.23 -27.44 -12.25
N ASP A 176 12.14 -26.77 -11.09
CA ASP A 176 13.11 -26.92 -10.02
C ASP A 176 13.03 -28.30 -9.39
N PRO A 177 14.16 -28.98 -9.09
CA PRO A 177 14.13 -30.28 -8.43
C PRO A 177 13.33 -30.35 -7.14
N LEU A 178 13.35 -29.26 -6.33
CA LEU A 178 12.58 -29.17 -5.09
C LEU A 178 11.07 -29.01 -5.35
N ALA A 179 10.65 -28.68 -6.57
CA ALA A 179 9.23 -28.54 -6.88
C ALA A 179 8.47 -29.87 -6.84
N SER A 180 9.15 -31.02 -6.82
CA SER A 180 8.52 -32.34 -6.63
C SER A 180 8.23 -32.67 -5.16
N GLU A 181 8.83 -31.95 -4.21
CA GLU A 181 8.64 -32.16 -2.78
C GLU A 181 7.36 -31.45 -2.32
N GLU A 182 6.61 -32.05 -1.40
CA GLU A 182 5.43 -31.41 -0.79
C GLU A 182 5.82 -30.40 0.31
N LEU A 183 6.91 -30.71 1.00
CA LEU A 183 7.39 -29.95 2.16
C LEU A 183 8.89 -29.69 1.99
N ILE A 184 9.29 -28.43 2.11
CA ILE A 184 10.67 -28.00 1.85
C ILE A 184 11.30 -27.44 3.12
N ALA A 185 12.42 -28.03 3.54
CA ALA A 185 13.24 -27.46 4.60
C ALA A 185 13.92 -26.18 4.11
N ILE A 186 13.95 -25.12 4.92
CA ILE A 186 14.67 -23.88 4.59
C ILE A 186 16.16 -24.17 4.31
N ALA A 187 16.75 -25.18 4.97
CA ALA A 187 18.12 -25.61 4.73
C ALA A 187 18.39 -26.01 3.27
N SER A 188 17.39 -26.53 2.55
CA SER A 188 17.50 -26.89 1.13
C SER A 188 17.62 -25.68 0.19
N LEU A 189 17.39 -24.47 0.70
CA LEU A 189 17.56 -23.21 -0.02
C LEU A 189 18.99 -22.64 0.10
N ALA A 190 19.90 -23.34 0.81
CA ALA A 190 21.29 -22.91 0.99
C ALA A 190 22.01 -22.76 -0.35
N GLY A 191 22.75 -21.67 -0.51
CA GLY A 191 23.51 -21.38 -1.73
C GLY A 191 22.68 -21.00 -2.94
N ARG A 192 21.37 -20.84 -2.78
CA ARG A 192 20.45 -20.43 -3.85
C ARG A 192 20.35 -18.90 -3.92
N ARG A 193 20.11 -18.36 -5.12
CA ARG A 193 19.70 -16.95 -5.26
C ARG A 193 18.30 -16.78 -4.72
N MET A 194 18.14 -15.84 -3.78
CA MET A 194 16.85 -15.53 -3.16
C MET A 194 16.25 -14.26 -3.75
N ILE A 195 14.95 -14.28 -4.02
CA ILE A 195 14.17 -13.09 -4.36
C ILE A 195 13.42 -12.69 -3.11
N VAL A 196 13.68 -11.48 -2.60
CA VAL A 196 13.23 -11.05 -1.28
C VAL A 196 12.51 -9.70 -1.33
N PRO A 197 11.61 -9.41 -0.39
CA PRO A 197 11.05 -8.08 -0.24
C PRO A 197 12.15 -7.04 0.01
N TRP A 198 12.08 -5.90 -0.69
CA TRP A 198 13.07 -4.82 -0.56
C TRP A 198 13.09 -4.19 0.84
N SER A 199 11.96 -4.06 1.46
CA SER A 199 11.88 -3.41 2.76
C SER A 199 12.35 -4.33 3.88
N PRO A 200 13.12 -3.85 4.87
CA PRO A 200 13.39 -4.56 6.10
C PRO A 200 12.12 -4.83 6.91
N LEU A 201 10.95 -4.43 6.37
CA LEU A 201 9.67 -4.58 7.00
C LEU A 201 9.38 -6.07 7.27
N ARG A 202 9.40 -6.40 8.53
CA ARG A 202 8.60 -7.42 9.21
C ARG A 202 8.63 -8.84 8.63
N LEU A 203 8.25 -9.05 7.37
CA LEU A 203 8.30 -10.36 6.74
C LEU A 203 9.74 -10.74 6.37
N ARG A 204 10.51 -9.82 5.77
CA ARG A 204 11.94 -10.04 5.47
C ARG A 204 12.74 -10.31 6.74
N GLY A 205 12.50 -9.55 7.80
CA GLY A 205 13.17 -9.77 9.10
C GLY A 205 12.94 -11.18 9.65
N ARG A 206 11.74 -11.73 9.49
CA ARG A 206 11.43 -13.12 9.88
C ARG A 206 12.15 -14.15 9.01
N PHE A 207 12.22 -13.92 7.69
CA PHE A 207 12.99 -14.79 6.80
C PHE A 207 14.47 -14.77 7.15
N GLU A 208 15.05 -13.60 7.34
CA GLU A 208 16.46 -13.43 7.69
C GLU A 208 16.77 -14.09 9.06
N LYS A 209 15.88 -13.93 10.04
CA LYS A 209 16.00 -14.63 11.33
C LYS A 209 15.97 -16.16 11.15
N ALA A 210 15.05 -16.68 10.34
CA ALA A 210 14.93 -18.11 10.06
C ALA A 210 16.19 -18.62 9.34
N LEU A 211 16.63 -17.96 8.28
CA LEU A 211 17.86 -18.31 7.54
C LEU A 211 19.11 -18.24 8.43
N LYS A 212 19.22 -17.19 9.26
CA LYS A 212 20.35 -17.03 10.19
C LYS A 212 20.36 -18.10 11.26
N LYS A 213 19.20 -18.42 11.85
CA LYS A 213 19.08 -19.50 12.87
C LYS A 213 19.53 -20.84 12.31
N LEU A 214 19.22 -21.12 11.06
CA LEU A 214 19.57 -22.37 10.38
C LEU A 214 20.96 -22.32 9.72
N LYS A 215 21.69 -21.20 9.84
CA LYS A 215 22.99 -20.97 9.19
C LYS A 215 22.95 -21.14 7.67
N VAL A 216 21.89 -20.68 7.05
CA VAL A 216 21.64 -20.73 5.61
C VAL A 216 21.76 -19.31 5.01
N PRO A 217 22.98 -18.80 4.73
CA PRO A 217 23.11 -17.52 4.06
C PRO A 217 22.66 -17.65 2.61
N PRO A 218 21.87 -16.70 2.07
CA PRO A 218 21.62 -16.63 0.64
C PRO A 218 22.93 -16.31 -0.10
N GLN A 219 23.11 -16.88 -1.28
CA GLN A 219 24.30 -16.60 -2.08
C GLN A 219 24.23 -15.22 -2.73
N GLU A 220 23.08 -14.88 -3.26
CA GLU A 220 22.75 -13.59 -3.88
C GLU A 220 21.28 -13.25 -3.63
N THR A 221 20.94 -11.99 -3.69
CA THR A 221 19.55 -11.54 -3.56
C THR A 221 19.13 -10.63 -4.71
N ILE A 222 17.86 -10.79 -5.11
CA ILE A 222 17.12 -9.81 -5.91
C ILE A 222 16.08 -9.21 -5.00
N GLU A 223 16.04 -7.88 -4.90
CA GLU A 223 15.13 -7.18 -4.00
C GLU A 223 14.01 -6.50 -4.79
N THR A 224 12.79 -6.62 -4.31
CA THR A 224 11.61 -5.95 -4.90
C THR A 224 10.58 -5.60 -3.84
N ASN A 225 9.78 -4.57 -4.10
CA ASN A 225 8.71 -4.12 -3.20
C ASN A 225 7.33 -4.75 -3.51
N SER A 226 7.28 -5.75 -4.38
CA SER A 226 6.02 -6.37 -4.83
C SER A 226 6.13 -7.87 -4.88
N SER A 227 5.22 -8.57 -4.18
CA SER A 227 5.14 -10.04 -4.22
C SER A 227 4.78 -10.57 -5.62
N ALA A 228 4.04 -9.80 -6.42
CA ALA A 228 3.80 -10.14 -7.82
C ALA A 228 5.11 -10.14 -8.64
N ASN A 229 6.00 -9.17 -8.39
CA ASN A 229 7.32 -9.15 -9.01
C ASN A 229 8.17 -10.33 -8.54
N ILE A 230 8.06 -10.73 -7.26
CA ILE A 230 8.73 -11.94 -6.75
C ILE A 230 8.32 -13.15 -7.57
N LEU A 231 7.02 -13.41 -7.74
CA LEU A 231 6.52 -14.53 -8.54
C LEU A 231 6.96 -14.46 -10.00
N ALA A 232 6.97 -13.27 -10.60
CA ALA A 232 7.44 -13.07 -11.98
C ALA A 232 8.93 -13.38 -12.12
N CYS A 233 9.76 -13.00 -11.17
CA CYS A 233 11.20 -13.33 -11.14
C CYS A 233 11.43 -14.83 -10.94
N VAL A 234 10.65 -15.49 -10.07
CA VAL A 234 10.71 -16.94 -9.87
C VAL A 234 10.36 -17.65 -11.18
N ARG A 235 9.27 -17.26 -11.85
CA ARG A 235 8.87 -17.82 -13.15
C ARG A 235 9.96 -17.68 -14.21
N ALA A 236 10.66 -16.56 -14.19
CA ALA A 236 11.78 -16.31 -15.11
C ALA A 236 13.06 -17.12 -14.76
N GLY A 237 13.05 -17.96 -13.72
CA GLY A 237 14.20 -18.75 -13.28
C GLY A 237 15.31 -17.95 -12.62
N LEU A 238 15.01 -16.72 -12.16
CA LEU A 238 16.03 -15.83 -11.56
C LEU A 238 16.40 -16.22 -10.13
N GLY A 239 15.64 -17.10 -9.49
CA GLY A 239 15.87 -17.56 -8.13
C GLY A 239 14.63 -18.18 -7.50
N VAL A 240 14.68 -18.34 -6.19
CA VAL A 240 13.59 -18.88 -5.36
C VAL A 240 13.17 -17.85 -4.33
N ALA A 241 11.97 -17.96 -3.77
CA ALA A 241 11.47 -17.00 -2.81
C ALA A 241 10.68 -17.64 -1.67
N ILE A 242 10.81 -17.07 -0.48
CA ILE A 242 9.83 -17.26 0.60
C ILE A 242 8.91 -16.05 0.58
N LEU A 243 7.59 -16.27 0.54
CA LEU A 243 6.60 -15.19 0.47
C LEU A 243 5.35 -15.51 1.30
N GLU A 244 4.53 -14.50 1.48
CA GLU A 244 3.25 -14.64 2.16
C GLU A 244 2.27 -15.50 1.33
N PRO A 245 1.43 -16.28 2.01
CA PRO A 245 0.55 -17.26 1.35
C PRO A 245 -0.54 -16.60 0.50
N VAL A 246 -0.93 -15.37 0.82
CA VAL A 246 -2.02 -14.66 0.16
C VAL A 246 -1.73 -14.44 -1.33
N THR A 247 -0.52 -13.97 -1.67
CA THR A 247 -0.11 -13.83 -3.07
C THR A 247 0.08 -15.20 -3.72
N ALA A 248 0.71 -16.12 -3.01
CA ALA A 248 1.04 -17.44 -3.56
C ALA A 248 -0.21 -18.23 -4.01
N TRP A 249 -1.24 -18.24 -3.18
CA TRP A 249 -2.47 -18.99 -3.43
C TRP A 249 -3.56 -18.17 -4.12
N GLY A 250 -3.59 -16.84 -3.86
CA GLY A 250 -4.59 -15.95 -4.45
C GLY A 250 -4.26 -15.48 -5.86
N MET A 251 -2.99 -15.60 -6.26
CA MET A 251 -2.51 -15.21 -7.60
C MET A 251 -1.63 -16.32 -8.19
N PRO A 252 -2.18 -17.54 -8.39
CA PRO A 252 -1.40 -18.63 -8.94
C PRO A 252 -0.82 -18.24 -10.31
N LEU A 253 0.46 -18.55 -10.52
CA LEU A 253 1.18 -18.21 -11.74
C LEU A 253 1.73 -19.48 -12.38
N GLU A 254 1.33 -19.75 -13.62
CA GLU A 254 1.86 -20.85 -14.42
C GLU A 254 3.38 -20.77 -14.54
N GLY A 255 4.07 -21.90 -14.38
CA GLY A 255 5.54 -21.97 -14.34
C GLY A 255 6.14 -21.72 -12.96
N VAL A 256 5.32 -21.56 -11.91
CA VAL A 256 5.76 -21.41 -10.52
C VAL A 256 5.12 -22.48 -9.66
N ALA A 257 5.95 -23.28 -8.99
CA ALA A 257 5.51 -24.23 -7.98
C ALA A 257 5.51 -23.55 -6.59
N ILE A 258 4.38 -23.68 -5.87
CA ILE A 258 4.25 -23.24 -4.47
C ILE A 258 4.32 -24.46 -3.57
N ARG A 259 5.16 -24.41 -2.54
CA ARG A 259 5.34 -25.51 -1.58
C ARG A 259 5.34 -25.00 -0.15
N SER A 260 4.94 -25.86 0.77
CA SER A 260 4.99 -25.56 2.19
C SER A 260 6.43 -25.62 2.71
N LEU A 261 6.72 -24.89 3.78
CA LEU A 261 8.00 -24.95 4.49
C LEU A 261 7.85 -25.88 5.70
N GLU A 262 8.91 -26.66 6.01
CA GLU A 262 8.98 -27.44 7.26
C GLU A 262 8.96 -26.50 8.48
N GLU A 263 9.72 -25.40 8.39
CA GLU A 263 9.77 -24.41 9.44
C GLU A 263 8.61 -23.41 9.33
N GLU A 264 7.93 -23.21 10.41
CA GLU A 264 6.80 -22.28 10.46
C GLU A 264 7.27 -20.83 10.49
N ILE A 265 7.00 -20.09 9.42
CA ILE A 265 7.14 -18.63 9.38
C ILE A 265 5.74 -18.04 9.35
N PRO A 266 5.25 -17.48 10.47
CA PRO A 266 3.89 -16.98 10.53
C PRO A 266 3.74 -15.68 9.74
N TYR A 267 2.63 -15.56 9.01
CA TYR A 267 2.16 -14.35 8.38
C TYR A 267 0.86 -13.90 9.03
N PHE A 268 0.81 -12.65 9.46
CA PHE A 268 -0.36 -12.06 10.10
C PHE A 268 -0.93 -10.93 9.26
N PHE A 269 -2.24 -10.87 9.18
CA PHE A 269 -2.97 -9.81 8.52
C PHE A 269 -4.30 -9.55 9.24
N GLY A 270 -4.93 -8.43 8.95
CA GLY A 270 -6.17 -8.08 9.63
C GLY A 270 -7.02 -7.10 8.87
N VAL A 271 -8.28 -7.00 9.29
CA VAL A 271 -9.26 -6.05 8.81
C VAL A 271 -9.42 -4.93 9.81
N ILE A 272 -9.22 -3.71 9.35
CA ILE A 272 -9.32 -2.49 10.16
C ILE A 272 -10.43 -1.57 9.65
N THR A 273 -11.05 -0.85 10.57
CA THR A 273 -12.08 0.16 10.27
C THR A 273 -11.88 1.41 11.12
N PRO A 274 -12.51 2.55 10.77
CA PRO A 274 -12.44 3.75 11.59
C PRO A 274 -12.99 3.49 13.01
N GLN A 275 -12.23 3.88 14.02
CA GLN A 275 -12.61 3.69 15.42
C GLN A 275 -13.95 4.34 15.76
N GLY A 276 -14.81 3.58 16.44
CA GLY A 276 -16.12 4.07 16.91
C GLY A 276 -17.14 4.38 15.82
N ARG A 277 -16.89 4.05 14.55
CA ARG A 277 -17.80 4.26 13.44
C ARG A 277 -18.61 3.00 13.14
N GLN A 278 -19.93 3.15 13.01
CA GLN A 278 -20.77 2.06 12.51
C GLN A 278 -20.46 1.74 11.06
N LEU A 279 -20.22 0.46 10.77
CA LEU A 279 -20.05 -0.03 9.42
C LEU A 279 -21.35 0.01 8.65
N SER A 280 -21.27 0.30 7.34
CA SER A 280 -22.38 0.04 6.44
C SER A 280 -22.65 -1.47 6.34
N ALA A 281 -23.88 -1.84 5.97
CA ALA A 281 -24.22 -3.26 5.76
C ALA A 281 -23.25 -3.93 4.76
N ALA A 282 -22.91 -3.23 3.66
CA ALA A 282 -21.95 -3.75 2.67
C ALA A 282 -20.54 -3.95 3.25
N ALA A 283 -20.07 -3.03 4.09
CA ALA A 283 -18.75 -3.17 4.73
C ALA A 283 -18.77 -4.32 5.74
N HIS A 284 -19.86 -4.51 6.49
CA HIS A 284 -20.01 -5.61 7.44
C HIS A 284 -20.01 -6.97 6.73
N SER A 285 -20.79 -7.10 5.67
CA SER A 285 -20.79 -8.33 4.86
C SER A 285 -19.43 -8.62 4.23
N LEU A 286 -18.67 -7.58 3.85
CA LEU A 286 -17.32 -7.78 3.33
C LEU A 286 -16.35 -8.28 4.40
N VAL A 287 -16.45 -7.83 5.64
CA VAL A 287 -15.62 -8.34 6.76
C VAL A 287 -15.83 -9.85 6.95
N GLU A 288 -17.07 -10.31 6.87
CA GLU A 288 -17.41 -11.75 6.97
C GLU A 288 -16.92 -12.52 5.74
N ALA A 289 -17.13 -11.99 4.54
CA ALA A 289 -16.69 -12.62 3.30
C ALA A 289 -15.16 -12.72 3.20
N LEU A 290 -14.42 -11.77 3.76
CA LEU A 290 -12.96 -11.82 3.83
C LEU A 290 -12.46 -12.97 4.71
N GLU A 291 -13.14 -13.25 5.82
CA GLU A 291 -12.83 -14.39 6.69
C GLU A 291 -13.10 -15.71 5.95
N GLN A 292 -14.25 -15.82 5.30
CA GLN A 292 -14.59 -17.00 4.50
C GLN A 292 -13.59 -17.21 3.36
N ALA A 293 -13.27 -16.16 2.60
CA ALA A 293 -12.29 -16.23 1.52
C ALA A 293 -10.90 -16.64 2.03
N ALA A 294 -10.48 -16.15 3.18
CA ALA A 294 -9.21 -16.54 3.79
C ALA A 294 -9.21 -18.01 4.22
N THR A 295 -10.33 -18.50 4.75
CA THR A 295 -10.52 -19.91 5.14
C THR A 295 -10.45 -20.84 3.92
N ASP A 296 -11.08 -20.46 2.83
CA ASP A 296 -11.15 -21.27 1.61
C ASP A 296 -9.82 -21.25 0.84
N LEU A 297 -9.13 -20.13 0.84
CA LEU A 297 -7.94 -19.89 0.03
C LEU A 297 -6.64 -20.34 0.69
N LEU A 298 -6.49 -20.10 2.01
CA LEU A 298 -5.19 -20.17 2.66
C LEU A 298 -5.03 -21.46 3.47
N PRO A 299 -4.08 -22.33 3.13
CA PRO A 299 -3.75 -23.48 3.96
C PRO A 299 -3.39 -23.04 5.39
N ALA A 300 -3.88 -23.78 6.38
CA ALA A 300 -3.63 -23.53 7.80
C ALA A 300 -4.02 -22.10 8.26
N PHE A 301 -5.03 -21.49 7.61
CA PHE A 301 -5.59 -20.23 8.09
C PHE A 301 -6.24 -20.43 9.48
N GLN A 302 -5.96 -19.48 10.35
CA GLN A 302 -6.56 -19.41 11.68
C GLN A 302 -6.96 -17.96 11.97
N ARG A 303 -8.24 -17.76 12.30
CA ARG A 303 -8.66 -16.51 12.92
C ARG A 303 -8.28 -16.53 14.38
N LEU A 304 -7.54 -15.52 14.83
CA LEU A 304 -7.13 -15.41 16.22
C LEU A 304 -8.26 -14.79 17.05
N PRO A 305 -8.53 -15.33 18.25
CA PRO A 305 -9.52 -14.77 19.15
C PRO A 305 -9.11 -13.37 19.61
N ALA A 306 -10.10 -12.50 19.84
CA ALA A 306 -9.87 -11.10 20.24
C ALA A 306 -8.99 -10.96 21.49
N SER A 307 -9.06 -11.94 22.41
CA SER A 307 -8.23 -12.00 23.61
C SER A 307 -6.72 -12.12 23.31
N GLU A 308 -6.34 -12.61 22.13
CA GLU A 308 -4.95 -12.78 21.73
C GLU A 308 -4.42 -11.60 20.91
N HIS A 309 -5.28 -10.71 20.43
CA HIS A 309 -4.87 -9.60 19.53
C HIS A 309 -3.75 -8.76 20.15
N GLN A 310 -3.89 -8.34 21.42
CA GLN A 310 -2.85 -7.53 22.08
C GLN A 310 -1.53 -8.28 22.26
N ARG A 311 -1.60 -9.58 22.57
CA ARG A 311 -0.42 -10.45 22.74
C ARG A 311 0.30 -10.60 21.41
N VAL A 312 -0.44 -10.89 20.35
CA VAL A 312 0.10 -11.06 18.99
C VAL A 312 0.72 -9.76 18.50
N MET A 313 0.05 -8.62 18.67
CA MET A 313 0.60 -7.32 18.28
C MET A 313 1.91 -6.98 19.01
N LYS A 314 2.03 -7.33 20.31
CA LYS A 314 3.29 -7.15 21.04
C LYS A 314 4.39 -8.10 20.57
N LEU A 315 4.07 -9.37 20.28
CA LEU A 315 5.04 -10.33 19.75
C LEU A 315 5.57 -9.90 18.39
N ILE A 316 4.67 -9.44 17.51
CA ILE A 316 5.01 -9.04 16.15
C ILE A 316 5.82 -7.73 16.13
N ASN A 317 5.62 -6.81 17.08
CA ASN A 317 6.36 -5.54 17.19
C ASN A 317 7.77 -5.76 17.75
N ASN A 318 8.01 -6.82 18.52
CA ASN A 318 9.32 -7.13 19.10
C ASN A 318 10.17 -8.05 18.20
N ASP A 319 9.61 -8.57 17.12
CA ASP A 319 10.26 -9.38 16.10
C ASP A 319 10.93 -8.54 15.02
#